data_14a05b47961ef41eb255c05512b609ea
#
_entry.id   14a05b47961ef41eb255c05512b609ea
#
_cell.length_a   1.000
_cell.length_b   1.000
_cell.length_c   1.000
_cell.angle_alpha   90.00
_cell.angle_beta   90.00
_cell.angle_gamma   90.00
#
_symmetry.space_group_name_H-M   'P 1'
#
loop_
_entity.id
_entity.type
_entity.pdbx_description
1 polymer ?
#
loop_
_entity_poly.entity_id
_entity_poly.type
_entity_poly.pdbx_seq_one_letter_code
_entity_poly.pdbx_strand_id
1 'polypeptide(L)'
;GHQVEVANNGEEALGLHARGKFDIILMDVQMPVMGGFEATARIRAREAAGCPHTPIVAMTAHAMKGDRERCLEAGMDGYLSKPVHAPDLVEALLRHTDNTDPAPPRAVQPMADDDPVFERDKALFNLGNDTDLLEQLIVMYAEDEPRLVQDIDAALAAGDPEALSNAAHALKGAVSNFCAPRARASAEQLEHLGRDKRLGEAPAALAALHQELAALRRAFGLEGA
;
A
#
# COMPACT_ATOMS: atom_id res chain seq x y z
N GLY A 1 -13.13 -15.06 -16.92
CA GLY A 1 -11.86 -14.38 -16.71
C GLY A 1 -12.00 -12.89 -16.98
N HIS A 2 -11.15 -12.08 -16.33
CA HIS A 2 -11.09 -10.64 -16.54
C HIS A 2 -10.09 -10.31 -17.64
N GLN A 3 -10.36 -9.27 -18.42
CA GLN A 3 -9.39 -8.65 -19.31
C GLN A 3 -8.79 -7.46 -18.57
N VAL A 4 -7.45 -7.36 -18.55
CA VAL A 4 -6.73 -6.33 -17.78
C VAL A 4 -5.84 -5.54 -18.72
N GLU A 5 -5.94 -4.21 -18.65
CA GLU A 5 -4.98 -3.29 -19.27
C GLU A 5 -4.22 -2.54 -18.16
N VAL A 6 -2.92 -2.36 -18.35
CA VAL A 6 -2.05 -1.75 -17.34
C VAL A 6 -1.56 -0.39 -17.84
N ALA A 7 -1.72 0.62 -16.97
CA ALA A 7 -1.15 1.96 -17.13
C ALA A 7 -0.07 2.18 -16.06
N ASN A 8 1.08 2.73 -16.44
CA ASN A 8 2.20 2.97 -15.54
C ASN A 8 2.13 4.33 -14.81
N ASN A 9 1.20 5.18 -15.20
CA ASN A 9 0.96 6.50 -14.62
C ASN A 9 -0.43 7.01 -14.99
N GLY A 10 -0.83 8.14 -14.40
CA GLY A 10 -2.15 8.73 -14.62
C GLY A 10 -2.40 9.21 -16.06
N GLU A 11 -1.38 9.63 -16.81
CA GLU A 11 -1.55 10.05 -18.20
C GLU A 11 -1.88 8.86 -19.12
N GLU A 12 -1.20 7.74 -18.92
CA GLU A 12 -1.50 6.50 -19.64
C GLU A 12 -2.92 6.00 -19.29
N ALA A 13 -3.29 6.04 -18.02
CA ALA A 13 -4.63 5.68 -17.56
C ALA A 13 -5.72 6.51 -18.26
N LEU A 14 -5.52 7.83 -18.35
CA LEU A 14 -6.41 8.72 -19.11
C LEU A 14 -6.47 8.39 -20.61
N GLY A 15 -5.35 8.03 -21.20
CA GLY A 15 -5.24 7.61 -22.58
C GLY A 15 -6.02 6.32 -22.86
N LEU A 16 -5.92 5.34 -21.96
CA LEU A 16 -6.67 4.08 -22.04
C LEU A 16 -8.18 4.34 -21.85
N HIS A 17 -8.58 5.06 -20.81
CA HIS A 17 -9.96 5.41 -20.55
C HIS A 17 -10.61 6.19 -21.71
N ALA A 18 -9.84 6.96 -22.47
CA ALA A 18 -10.34 7.67 -23.65
C ALA A 18 -10.66 6.76 -24.85
N ARG A 19 -10.01 5.60 -24.92
CA ARG A 19 -10.09 4.68 -26.08
C ARG A 19 -10.96 3.45 -25.84
N GLY A 20 -11.21 3.12 -24.57
CA GLY A 20 -11.94 1.90 -24.19
C GLY A 20 -13.02 2.15 -23.16
N LYS A 21 -13.88 1.14 -22.98
CA LYS A 21 -14.81 1.06 -21.86
C LYS A 21 -14.21 0.10 -20.84
N PHE A 22 -14.18 0.52 -19.59
CA PHE A 22 -13.72 -0.29 -18.46
C PHE A 22 -14.88 -0.45 -17.48
N ASP A 23 -15.04 -1.64 -16.94
CA ASP A 23 -16.04 -1.93 -15.92
C ASP A 23 -15.60 -1.39 -14.55
N ILE A 24 -14.28 -1.29 -14.34
CA ILE A 24 -13.66 -0.76 -13.11
C ILE A 24 -12.22 -0.31 -13.39
N ILE A 25 -11.76 0.68 -12.64
CA ILE A 25 -10.36 1.14 -12.63
C ILE A 25 -9.81 0.96 -11.23
N LEU A 26 -8.71 0.21 -11.09
CA LEU A 26 -7.90 0.15 -9.90
C LEU A 26 -6.80 1.22 -10.01
N MET A 27 -6.92 2.29 -9.23
CA MET A 27 -6.08 3.47 -9.36
C MET A 27 -5.10 3.58 -8.20
N ASP A 28 -3.81 3.44 -8.48
CA ASP A 28 -2.80 3.80 -7.50
C ASP A 28 -2.86 5.31 -7.20
N VAL A 29 -2.90 5.66 -5.93
CA VAL A 29 -2.90 7.06 -5.51
C VAL A 29 -1.53 7.71 -5.79
N GLN A 30 -0.45 6.95 -5.59
CA GLN A 30 0.93 7.43 -5.75
C GLN A 30 1.57 6.85 -7.02
N MET A 31 1.59 7.64 -8.07
CA MET A 31 2.22 7.30 -9.34
C MET A 31 3.13 8.43 -9.82
N PRO A 32 4.21 8.12 -10.58
CA PRO A 32 5.05 9.14 -11.21
C PRO A 32 4.26 9.88 -12.32
N VAL A 33 4.76 11.04 -12.75
CA VAL A 33 4.23 11.89 -13.83
C VAL A 33 2.87 12.50 -13.46
N MET A 34 1.84 11.68 -13.22
CA MET A 34 0.51 12.10 -12.82
C MET A 34 -0.03 11.13 -11.77
N GLY A 35 -0.35 11.64 -10.58
CA GLY A 35 -0.91 10.85 -9.48
C GLY A 35 -2.36 10.46 -9.68
N GLY A 36 -2.84 9.48 -8.89
CA GLY A 36 -4.19 8.94 -9.01
C GLY A 36 -5.30 9.96 -8.75
N PHE A 37 -5.11 10.90 -7.84
CA PHE A 37 -6.10 11.95 -7.58
C PHE A 37 -6.31 12.87 -8.79
N GLU A 38 -5.23 13.29 -9.44
CA GLU A 38 -5.32 14.13 -10.64
C GLU A 38 -5.93 13.36 -11.81
N ALA A 39 -5.53 12.10 -12.00
CA ALA A 39 -6.10 11.23 -13.02
C ALA A 39 -7.61 11.06 -12.80
N THR A 40 -8.03 10.81 -11.56
CA THR A 40 -9.45 10.70 -11.20
C THR A 40 -10.24 11.97 -11.52
N ALA A 41 -9.73 13.13 -11.10
CA ALA A 41 -10.39 14.41 -11.38
C ALA A 41 -10.60 14.63 -12.89
N ARG A 42 -9.61 14.27 -13.72
CA ARG A 42 -9.70 14.37 -15.17
C ARG A 42 -10.68 13.37 -15.79
N ILE A 43 -10.78 12.13 -15.25
CA ILE A 43 -11.79 11.15 -15.66
C ILE A 43 -13.18 11.67 -15.32
N ARG A 44 -13.41 12.14 -14.10
CA ARG A 44 -14.70 12.69 -13.66
C ARG A 44 -15.13 13.91 -14.48
N ALA A 45 -14.19 14.77 -14.87
CA ALA A 45 -14.49 15.88 -15.78
C ALA A 45 -14.98 15.42 -17.16
N ARG A 46 -14.46 14.30 -17.68
CA ARG A 46 -14.93 13.69 -18.94
C ARG A 46 -16.32 13.06 -18.80
N GLU A 47 -16.55 12.39 -17.68
CA GLU A 47 -17.87 11.81 -17.38
C GLU A 47 -18.94 12.90 -17.28
N ALA A 48 -18.64 14.02 -16.62
CA ALA A 48 -19.52 15.18 -16.57
C ALA A 48 -19.82 15.78 -17.95
N ALA A 49 -18.93 15.56 -18.94
CA ALA A 49 -19.13 15.97 -20.34
C ALA A 49 -19.91 14.93 -21.18
N GLY A 50 -20.45 13.87 -20.56
CA GLY A 50 -21.34 12.89 -21.21
C GLY A 50 -20.75 11.50 -21.43
N CYS A 51 -19.59 11.19 -20.86
CA CYS A 51 -19.09 9.81 -20.81
C CYS A 51 -19.80 9.02 -19.70
N PRO A 52 -19.97 7.70 -19.86
CA PRO A 52 -20.50 6.85 -18.79
C PRO A 52 -19.59 6.88 -17.56
N HIS A 53 -20.18 6.76 -16.37
CA HIS A 53 -19.43 6.63 -15.13
C HIS A 53 -18.69 5.30 -15.09
N THR A 54 -17.39 5.36 -14.77
CA THR A 54 -16.54 4.18 -14.56
C THR A 54 -16.14 4.14 -13.11
N PRO A 55 -16.44 3.08 -12.35
CA PRO A 55 -16.02 2.93 -10.97
C PRO A 55 -14.49 3.02 -10.85
N ILE A 56 -14.00 3.86 -9.93
CA ILE A 56 -12.57 4.02 -9.64
C ILE A 56 -12.33 3.63 -8.19
N VAL A 57 -11.57 2.56 -7.98
CA VAL A 57 -11.16 2.08 -6.65
C VAL A 57 -9.71 2.46 -6.42
N ALA A 58 -9.47 3.31 -5.41
CA ALA A 58 -8.13 3.71 -5.02
C ALA A 58 -7.32 2.52 -4.50
N MET A 59 -6.07 2.39 -4.91
CA MET A 59 -5.09 1.55 -4.24
C MET A 59 -4.18 2.46 -3.41
N THR A 60 -4.28 2.38 -2.08
CA THR A 60 -3.54 3.25 -1.17
C THR A 60 -2.66 2.46 -0.21
N ALA A 61 -1.47 2.98 0.08
CA ALA A 61 -0.62 2.45 1.13
C ALA A 61 -1.18 2.72 2.55
N HIS A 62 -2.20 3.58 2.67
CA HIS A 62 -2.75 4.04 3.93
C HIS A 62 -4.25 3.71 4.00
N ALA A 63 -4.65 3.01 5.05
CA ALA A 63 -6.05 2.71 5.35
C ALA A 63 -6.61 3.61 6.48
N MET A 64 -5.99 4.75 6.74
CA MET A 64 -6.45 5.66 7.78
C MET A 64 -7.72 6.40 7.37
N LYS A 65 -8.54 6.75 8.38
CA LYS A 65 -9.85 7.38 8.19
C LYS A 65 -9.82 8.63 7.31
N GLY A 66 -8.72 9.42 7.37
CA GLY A 66 -8.55 10.63 6.54
C GLY A 66 -8.24 10.36 5.07
N ASP A 67 -7.54 9.27 4.74
CA ASP A 67 -7.21 8.96 3.33
C ASP A 67 -8.40 8.40 2.56
N ARG A 68 -9.29 7.65 3.26
CA ARG A 68 -10.57 7.24 2.69
C ARG A 68 -11.41 8.46 2.31
N GLU A 69 -11.53 9.42 3.22
CA GLU A 69 -12.31 10.63 2.99
C GLU A 69 -11.74 11.41 1.79
N ARG A 70 -10.42 11.55 1.71
CA ARG A 70 -9.74 12.20 0.56
C ARG A 70 -9.97 11.47 -0.77
N CYS A 71 -9.96 10.13 -0.79
CA CYS A 71 -10.26 9.37 -2.01
C CYS A 71 -11.70 9.61 -2.47
N LEU A 72 -12.66 9.57 -1.56
CA LEU A 72 -14.07 9.82 -1.85
C LEU A 72 -14.32 11.28 -2.27
N GLU A 73 -13.71 12.26 -1.60
CA GLU A 73 -13.77 13.69 -1.97
C GLU A 73 -13.18 13.95 -3.35
N ALA A 74 -12.15 13.19 -3.74
CA ALA A 74 -11.56 13.26 -5.07
C ALA A 74 -12.44 12.61 -6.17
N GLY A 75 -13.58 12.00 -5.78
CA GLY A 75 -14.51 11.36 -6.70
C GLY A 75 -14.20 9.89 -7.00
N MET A 76 -13.43 9.21 -6.16
CA MET A 76 -13.25 7.76 -6.23
C MET A 76 -14.41 7.03 -5.56
N ASP A 77 -14.79 5.84 -6.04
CA ASP A 77 -15.97 5.09 -5.60
C ASP A 77 -15.64 4.12 -4.45
N GLY A 78 -14.38 3.79 -4.29
CA GLY A 78 -13.91 2.88 -3.25
C GLY A 78 -12.42 2.98 -3.03
N TYR A 79 -11.92 2.15 -2.10
CA TYR A 79 -10.48 2.04 -1.86
C TYR A 79 -10.09 0.63 -1.44
N LEU A 80 -8.84 0.27 -1.73
CA LEU A 80 -8.15 -0.94 -1.29
C LEU A 80 -6.83 -0.53 -0.65
N SER A 81 -6.51 -1.12 0.50
CA SER A 81 -5.21 -0.93 1.12
C SER A 81 -4.15 -1.80 0.44
N LYS A 82 -2.97 -1.27 0.22
CA LYS A 82 -1.80 -2.06 -0.17
C LYS A 82 -1.14 -2.68 1.08
N PRO A 83 -0.71 -3.94 1.01
CA PRO A 83 -0.78 -4.85 -0.13
C PRO A 83 -2.21 -5.28 -0.43
N VAL A 84 -2.55 -5.35 -1.73
CA VAL A 84 -3.89 -5.77 -2.17
C VAL A 84 -4.00 -7.29 -2.02
N HIS A 85 -4.89 -7.74 -1.15
CA HIS A 85 -5.15 -9.17 -0.98
C HIS A 85 -6.26 -9.64 -1.93
N ALA A 86 -6.12 -10.86 -2.44
CA ALA A 86 -7.06 -11.42 -3.40
C ALA A 86 -8.54 -11.38 -2.93
N PRO A 87 -8.88 -11.70 -1.67
CA PRO A 87 -10.25 -11.58 -1.18
C PRO A 87 -10.80 -10.15 -1.24
N ASP A 88 -9.99 -9.15 -0.82
CA ASP A 88 -10.40 -7.74 -0.82
C ASP A 88 -10.59 -7.23 -2.24
N LEU A 89 -9.72 -7.67 -3.16
CA LEU A 89 -9.84 -7.36 -4.59
C LEU A 89 -11.12 -7.93 -5.18
N VAL A 90 -11.41 -9.21 -4.93
CA VAL A 90 -12.63 -9.88 -5.41
C VAL A 90 -13.87 -9.18 -4.85
N GLU A 91 -13.88 -8.85 -3.56
CA GLU A 91 -14.98 -8.12 -2.94
C GLU A 91 -15.17 -6.73 -3.56
N ALA A 92 -14.09 -5.98 -3.82
CA ALA A 92 -14.16 -4.69 -4.50
C ALA A 92 -14.69 -4.81 -5.93
N LEU A 93 -14.22 -5.81 -6.69
CA LEU A 93 -14.73 -6.08 -8.03
C LEU A 93 -16.23 -6.37 -8.01
N LEU A 94 -16.70 -7.26 -7.15
CA LEU A 94 -18.12 -7.62 -7.05
C LEU A 94 -18.99 -6.42 -6.66
N ARG A 95 -18.54 -5.59 -5.72
CA ARG A 95 -19.27 -4.39 -5.28
C ARG A 95 -19.47 -3.35 -6.38
N HIS A 96 -18.49 -3.18 -7.24
CA HIS A 96 -18.50 -2.09 -8.21
C HIS A 96 -18.88 -2.53 -9.62
N THR A 97 -18.96 -3.86 -9.89
CA THR A 97 -19.47 -4.40 -11.16
C THR A 97 -20.92 -4.91 -11.05
N ASP A 98 -21.34 -5.37 -9.87
CA ASP A 98 -22.74 -5.67 -9.57
C ASP A 98 -23.37 -4.48 -8.85
N ASN A 99 -24.47 -3.95 -9.36
CA ASN A 99 -25.17 -2.74 -8.89
C ASN A 99 -25.84 -2.96 -7.51
N THR A 100 -25.13 -3.48 -6.51
CA THR A 100 -25.60 -3.69 -5.15
C THR A 100 -24.97 -2.68 -4.20
N ASP A 101 -25.82 -2.02 -3.41
CA ASP A 101 -25.54 -0.95 -2.44
C ASP A 101 -24.39 -1.31 -1.47
N PRO A 102 -23.45 -0.40 -1.20
CA PRO A 102 -22.23 -0.71 -0.45
C PRO A 102 -22.50 -0.93 1.04
N ALA A 103 -22.17 -2.12 1.52
CA ALA A 103 -21.93 -2.30 2.95
C ALA A 103 -20.62 -1.60 3.33
N PRO A 104 -20.53 -0.97 4.53
CA PRO A 104 -19.32 -0.22 4.89
C PRO A 104 -18.11 -1.13 4.98
N PRO A 105 -16.96 -0.71 4.45
CA PRO A 105 -15.72 -1.48 4.54
C PRO A 105 -15.32 -1.64 6.02
N ARG A 106 -14.80 -2.83 6.32
CA ARG A 106 -14.32 -3.19 7.65
C ARG A 106 -13.21 -2.22 8.06
N ALA A 107 -13.46 -1.43 9.10
CA ALA A 107 -12.49 -0.49 9.64
C ALA A 107 -11.23 -1.25 10.09
N VAL A 108 -10.07 -0.78 9.64
CA VAL A 108 -8.79 -1.19 10.22
C VAL A 108 -8.81 -0.72 11.69
N GLN A 109 -8.75 -1.69 12.61
CA GLN A 109 -8.70 -1.40 14.04
C GLN A 109 -7.33 -0.77 14.38
N PRO A 110 -7.28 0.18 15.32
CA PRO A 110 -6.00 0.66 15.83
C PRO A 110 -5.26 -0.50 16.50
N MET A 111 -3.94 -0.54 16.28
CA MET A 111 -3.05 -1.57 16.80
C MET A 111 -3.21 -1.75 18.31
N ALA A 112 -3.45 -3.00 18.72
CA ALA A 112 -3.30 -3.42 20.10
C ALA A 112 -1.85 -3.91 20.29
N ASP A 113 -1.32 -3.80 21.50
CA ASP A 113 0.01 -4.35 21.89
C ASP A 113 0.14 -5.88 21.67
N ASP A 114 -0.96 -6.52 21.27
CA ASP A 114 -1.11 -7.96 21.00
C ASP A 114 -1.02 -8.35 19.50
N ASP A 115 -0.70 -7.42 18.60
CA ASP A 115 -0.57 -7.75 17.19
C ASP A 115 0.59 -8.72 16.94
N PRO A 116 0.40 -9.78 16.12
CA PRO A 116 1.47 -10.76 15.87
C PRO A 116 2.62 -10.10 15.10
N VAL A 117 3.85 -10.56 15.38
CA VAL A 117 5.05 -10.12 14.66
C VAL A 117 4.96 -10.53 13.17
N PHE A 118 4.41 -11.72 12.90
CA PHE A 118 4.28 -12.34 11.59
C PHE A 118 3.05 -13.25 11.54
N GLU A 119 2.15 -12.99 10.61
CA GLU A 119 0.94 -13.81 10.37
C GLU A 119 1.21 -14.83 9.25
N ARG A 120 1.94 -15.90 9.58
CA ARG A 120 2.39 -16.89 8.59
C ARG A 120 1.25 -17.49 7.77
N ASP A 121 0.15 -17.88 8.41
CA ASP A 121 -0.99 -18.51 7.72
C ASP A 121 -1.64 -17.55 6.72
N LYS A 122 -1.70 -16.27 7.07
CA LYS A 122 -2.23 -15.23 6.20
C LYS A 122 -1.28 -14.94 5.03
N ALA A 123 0.02 -14.89 5.28
CA ALA A 123 1.03 -14.74 4.24
C ALA A 123 0.97 -15.92 3.25
N LEU A 124 0.89 -17.15 3.74
CA LEU A 124 0.74 -18.35 2.91
C LEU A 124 -0.57 -18.32 2.11
N PHE A 125 -1.68 -17.95 2.73
CA PHE A 125 -2.96 -17.83 2.03
C PHE A 125 -2.88 -16.83 0.87
N ASN A 126 -2.21 -15.69 1.06
CA ASN A 126 -1.99 -14.67 0.02
C ASN A 126 -1.11 -15.17 -1.13
N LEU A 127 -0.24 -16.13 -0.87
CA LEU A 127 0.66 -16.77 -1.84
C LEU A 127 0.07 -18.08 -2.42
N GLY A 128 -1.24 -18.33 -2.26
CA GLY A 128 -1.89 -19.54 -2.74
C GLY A 128 -1.49 -20.80 -1.98
N ASN A 129 -1.03 -20.69 -0.74
CA ASN A 129 -0.49 -21.74 0.12
C ASN A 129 0.83 -22.36 -0.40
N ASP A 130 1.58 -21.62 -1.19
CA ASP A 130 2.89 -22.02 -1.68
C ASP A 130 3.98 -21.71 -0.63
N THR A 131 4.42 -22.75 0.07
CA THR A 131 5.42 -22.67 1.13
C THR A 131 6.81 -22.35 0.56
N ASP A 132 7.15 -22.92 -0.60
CA ASP A 132 8.46 -22.74 -1.23
C ASP A 132 8.60 -21.29 -1.70
N LEU A 133 7.53 -20.70 -2.23
CA LEU A 133 7.50 -19.29 -2.62
C LEU A 133 7.66 -18.37 -1.39
N LEU A 134 7.00 -18.68 -0.27
CA LEU A 134 7.17 -17.90 0.96
C LEU A 134 8.62 -17.93 1.45
N GLU A 135 9.26 -19.10 1.45
CA GLU A 135 10.66 -19.25 1.87
C GLU A 135 11.62 -18.47 0.93
N GLN A 136 11.40 -18.50 -0.37
CA GLN A 136 12.16 -17.71 -1.33
C GLN A 136 12.00 -16.21 -1.08
N LEU A 137 10.79 -15.73 -0.82
CA LEU A 137 10.54 -14.32 -0.50
C LEU A 137 11.22 -13.90 0.79
N ILE A 138 11.24 -14.76 1.82
CA ILE A 138 11.95 -14.50 3.09
C ILE A 138 13.47 -14.34 2.83
N VAL A 139 14.07 -15.21 2.01
CA VAL A 139 15.49 -15.11 1.65
C VAL A 139 15.78 -13.81 0.90
N MET A 140 14.98 -13.46 -0.10
CA MET A 140 15.14 -12.20 -0.85
C MET A 140 14.99 -10.98 0.06
N TYR A 141 14.02 -11.00 0.98
CA TYR A 141 13.85 -9.93 1.96
C TYR A 141 15.07 -9.78 2.86
N ALA A 142 15.63 -10.90 3.36
CA ALA A 142 16.80 -10.90 4.22
C ALA A 142 18.05 -10.29 3.54
N GLU A 143 18.18 -10.44 2.23
CA GLU A 143 19.22 -9.82 1.43
C GLU A 143 18.98 -8.31 1.21
N ASP A 144 17.73 -7.88 1.03
CA ASP A 144 17.37 -6.49 0.74
C ASP A 144 17.22 -5.63 2.01
N GLU A 145 16.81 -6.20 3.13
CA GLU A 145 16.50 -5.46 4.38
C GLU A 145 17.64 -4.55 4.85
N PRO A 146 18.93 -5.00 4.88
CA PRO A 146 20.02 -4.14 5.34
C PRO A 146 20.15 -2.86 4.50
N ARG A 147 19.92 -2.95 3.18
CA ARG A 147 19.93 -1.79 2.30
C ARG A 147 18.76 -0.86 2.57
N LEU A 148 17.56 -1.41 2.73
CA LEU A 148 16.36 -0.61 3.02
C LEU A 148 16.49 0.15 4.36
N VAL A 149 17.07 -0.48 5.37
CA VAL A 149 17.35 0.18 6.67
C VAL A 149 18.44 1.23 6.52
N GLN A 150 19.50 0.96 5.78
CA GLN A 150 20.58 1.92 5.52
C GLN A 150 20.07 3.18 4.79
N ASP A 151 19.13 3.03 3.86
CA ASP A 151 18.53 4.16 3.15
C ASP A 151 17.76 5.07 4.12
N ILE A 152 17.06 4.50 5.12
CA ILE A 152 16.37 5.25 6.18
C ILE A 152 17.38 5.98 7.07
N ASP A 153 18.45 5.29 7.51
CA ASP A 153 19.51 5.86 8.36
C ASP A 153 20.20 7.03 7.64
N ALA A 154 20.53 6.86 6.35
CA ALA A 154 21.16 7.88 5.53
C ALA A 154 20.26 9.11 5.35
N ALA A 155 18.97 8.91 5.08
CA ALA A 155 18.01 9.99 4.93
C ALA A 155 17.86 10.80 6.23
N LEU A 156 17.80 10.12 7.37
CA LEU A 156 17.73 10.76 8.68
C LEU A 156 19.01 11.53 9.01
N ALA A 157 20.18 10.95 8.76
CA ALA A 157 21.48 11.60 8.94
C ALA A 157 21.66 12.84 8.05
N ALA A 158 21.12 12.80 6.83
CA ALA A 158 21.11 13.93 5.90
C ALA A 158 20.10 15.03 6.30
N GLY A 159 19.17 14.73 7.22
CA GLY A 159 18.08 15.63 7.55
C GLY A 159 17.10 15.86 6.39
N ASP A 160 16.96 14.87 5.50
CA ASP A 160 16.12 14.93 4.31
C ASP A 160 14.76 14.24 4.57
N PRO A 161 13.68 15.02 4.76
CA PRO A 161 12.37 14.45 5.08
C PRO A 161 11.73 13.71 3.90
N GLU A 162 12.02 14.11 2.67
CA GLU A 162 11.46 13.45 1.48
C GLU A 162 12.15 12.10 1.25
N ALA A 163 13.48 12.05 1.36
CA ALA A 163 14.23 10.81 1.30
C ALA A 163 13.80 9.84 2.43
N LEU A 164 13.59 10.34 3.66
CA LEU A 164 13.08 9.52 4.77
C LEU A 164 11.71 8.92 4.45
N SER A 165 10.77 9.74 3.95
CA SER A 165 9.44 9.27 3.57
C SER A 165 9.50 8.17 2.51
N ASN A 166 10.33 8.35 1.48
CA ASN A 166 10.47 7.40 0.38
C ASN A 166 11.12 6.08 0.84
N ALA A 167 12.19 6.15 1.63
CA ALA A 167 12.88 4.98 2.16
C ALA A 167 11.98 4.17 3.11
N ALA A 168 11.27 4.83 4.01
CA ALA A 168 10.31 4.21 4.92
C ALA A 168 9.14 3.57 4.15
N HIS A 169 8.65 4.21 3.09
CA HIS A 169 7.63 3.66 2.20
C HIS A 169 8.10 2.35 1.53
N ALA A 170 9.33 2.32 1.03
CA ALA A 170 9.90 1.11 0.41
C ALA A 170 9.98 -0.05 1.41
N LEU A 171 10.47 0.19 2.63
CA LEU A 171 10.52 -0.82 3.68
C LEU A 171 9.11 -1.28 4.10
N LYS A 172 8.15 -0.36 4.25
CA LYS A 172 6.75 -0.68 4.53
C LYS A 172 6.19 -1.65 3.49
N GLY A 173 6.45 -1.40 2.20
CA GLY A 173 6.07 -2.28 1.11
C GLY A 173 6.65 -3.68 1.26
N ALA A 174 7.96 -3.78 1.53
CA ALA A 174 8.66 -5.05 1.69
C ALA A 174 8.08 -5.90 2.83
N VAL A 175 7.91 -5.33 4.04
CA VAL A 175 7.39 -6.08 5.21
C VAL A 175 5.90 -6.42 5.07
N SER A 176 5.15 -5.66 4.30
CA SER A 176 3.71 -5.89 4.06
C SER A 176 3.44 -7.21 3.32
N ASN A 177 4.36 -7.66 2.47
CA ASN A 177 4.25 -8.93 1.74
C ASN A 177 4.18 -10.14 2.69
N PHE A 178 4.70 -9.99 3.90
CA PHE A 178 4.75 -11.03 4.92
C PHE A 178 3.61 -10.94 5.94
N CYS A 179 2.66 -10.03 5.79
CA CYS A 179 1.64 -9.81 6.82
C CYS A 179 2.29 -9.59 8.20
N ALA A 180 3.27 -8.68 8.29
CA ALA A 180 4.01 -8.30 9.48
C ALA A 180 3.49 -6.94 10.02
N PRO A 181 2.37 -6.91 10.76
CA PRO A 181 1.66 -5.68 11.09
C PRO A 181 2.49 -4.72 11.93
N ARG A 182 3.30 -5.22 12.85
CA ARG A 182 4.12 -4.41 13.76
C ARG A 182 5.25 -3.69 13.03
N ALA A 183 6.04 -4.40 12.22
CA ALA A 183 7.10 -3.82 11.40
C ALA A 183 6.53 -2.83 10.37
N ARG A 184 5.39 -3.18 9.76
CA ARG A 184 4.67 -2.31 8.83
C ARG A 184 4.27 -0.98 9.47
N ALA A 185 3.69 -1.01 10.67
CA ALA A 185 3.24 0.20 11.35
C ALA A 185 4.41 1.10 11.79
N SER A 186 5.53 0.50 12.25
CA SER A 186 6.73 1.27 12.58
C SER A 186 7.34 1.96 11.36
N ALA A 187 7.36 1.28 10.21
CA ALA A 187 7.79 1.88 8.94
C ALA A 187 6.82 2.99 8.48
N GLU A 188 5.51 2.80 8.63
CA GLU A 188 4.48 3.79 8.31
C GLU A 188 4.61 5.06 9.18
N GLN A 189 4.95 4.91 10.45
CA GLN A 189 5.21 6.05 11.34
C GLN A 189 6.39 6.89 10.84
N LEU A 190 7.49 6.27 10.42
CA LEU A 190 8.64 6.98 9.84
C LEU A 190 8.28 7.67 8.51
N GLU A 191 7.51 7.03 7.66
CA GLU A 191 7.00 7.62 6.43
C GLU A 191 6.18 8.89 6.71
N HIS A 192 5.30 8.87 7.72
CA HIS A 192 4.53 10.04 8.12
C HIS A 192 5.41 11.14 8.68
N LEU A 193 6.37 10.82 9.55
CA LEU A 193 7.29 11.81 10.10
C LEU A 193 8.12 12.50 9.01
N GLY A 194 8.54 11.77 7.99
CA GLY A 194 9.18 12.33 6.80
C GLY A 194 8.24 13.27 6.03
N ARG A 195 7.02 12.81 5.73
CA ARG A 195 6.01 13.59 5.01
C ARG A 195 5.64 14.90 5.74
N ASP A 196 5.46 14.81 7.05
CA ASP A 196 5.09 15.95 7.90
C ASP A 196 6.29 16.83 8.28
N LYS A 197 7.52 16.47 7.82
CA LYS A 197 8.79 17.16 8.13
C LYS A 197 9.12 17.23 9.62
N ARG A 198 8.71 16.20 10.39
CA ARG A 198 8.88 16.08 11.83
C ARG A 198 10.09 15.22 12.19
N LEU A 199 11.25 15.51 11.62
CA LEU A 199 12.48 14.71 11.76
C LEU A 199 12.97 14.57 13.21
N GLY A 200 12.61 15.50 14.11
CA GLY A 200 13.01 15.44 15.53
C GLY A 200 12.46 14.22 16.28
N GLU A 201 11.39 13.64 15.81
CA GLU A 201 10.73 12.45 16.41
C GLU A 201 11.19 11.15 15.74
N ALA A 202 11.82 11.23 14.57
CA ALA A 202 12.22 10.08 13.78
C ALA A 202 13.23 9.16 14.46
N PRO A 203 14.21 9.62 15.29
CA PRO A 203 15.14 8.72 15.99
C PRO A 203 14.44 7.71 16.92
N ALA A 204 13.38 8.13 17.63
CA ALA A 204 12.63 7.25 18.51
C ALA A 204 11.81 6.20 17.69
N ALA A 205 11.19 6.65 16.60
CA ALA A 205 10.46 5.79 15.68
C ALA A 205 11.39 4.77 14.98
N LEU A 206 12.60 5.19 14.61
CA LEU A 206 13.62 4.31 14.03
C LEU A 206 14.09 3.24 15.01
N ALA A 207 14.28 3.60 16.27
CA ALA A 207 14.63 2.63 17.31
C ALA A 207 13.51 1.57 17.50
N ALA A 208 12.25 1.99 17.46
CA ALA A 208 11.12 1.07 17.49
C ALA A 208 11.10 0.16 16.25
N LEU A 209 11.31 0.72 15.06
CA LEU A 209 11.40 -0.05 13.82
C LEU A 209 12.48 -1.15 13.91
N HIS A 210 13.69 -0.82 14.38
CA HIS A 210 14.78 -1.80 14.55
C HIS A 210 14.38 -2.97 15.47
N GLN A 211 13.62 -2.69 16.53
CA GLN A 211 13.12 -3.74 17.42
C GLN A 211 12.13 -4.67 16.71
N GLU A 212 11.22 -4.11 15.91
CA GLU A 212 10.25 -4.89 15.18
C GLU A 212 10.87 -5.70 14.04
N LEU A 213 11.85 -5.15 13.34
CA LEU A 213 12.61 -5.89 12.32
C LEU A 213 13.44 -7.03 12.94
N ALA A 214 14.06 -6.82 14.10
CA ALA A 214 14.75 -7.88 14.83
C ALA A 214 13.76 -8.98 15.26
N ALA A 215 12.56 -8.64 15.72
CA ALA A 215 11.52 -9.61 16.04
C ALA A 215 11.06 -10.38 14.80
N LEU A 216 10.92 -9.72 13.66
CA LEU A 216 10.55 -10.32 12.39
C LEU A 216 11.61 -11.30 11.87
N ARG A 217 12.90 -10.93 11.96
CA ARG A 217 14.02 -11.84 11.64
C ARG A 217 13.99 -13.12 12.47
N ARG A 218 13.71 -12.99 13.78
CA ARG A 218 13.53 -14.16 14.66
C ARG A 218 12.39 -15.05 14.20
N ALA A 219 11.26 -14.43 13.87
CA ALA A 219 10.07 -15.15 13.40
C ALA A 219 10.30 -15.88 12.05
N PHE A 220 11.21 -15.37 11.21
CA PHE A 220 11.65 -16.01 9.97
C PHE A 220 12.73 -17.08 10.18
N GLY A 221 13.29 -17.24 11.40
CA GLY A 221 14.38 -18.17 11.67
C GLY A 221 15.74 -17.72 11.13
N LEU A 222 15.94 -16.43 10.91
CA LEU A 222 17.16 -15.83 10.34
C LEU A 222 18.20 -15.44 11.42
N GLU A 223 18.07 -15.93 12.64
CA GLU A 223 19.08 -15.74 13.71
C GLU A 223 20.26 -16.71 13.50
N GLY A 224 21.41 -16.15 13.10
CA GLY A 224 22.69 -16.88 13.10
C GLY A 224 23.30 -17.16 11.75
N ALA A 225 22.99 -16.39 10.73
CA ALA A 225 23.76 -16.41 9.49
C ALA A 225 24.75 -15.23 9.44
#